data_71751dd12be75745fbd1aa22d77f648b
#
_entry.id   71751dd12be75745fbd1aa22d77f648b
#
_cell.length_a   1.000
_cell.length_b   1.000
_cell.length_c   1.000
_cell.angle_alpha   90.00
_cell.angle_beta   90.00
_cell.angle_gamma   90.00
#
_symmetry.space_group_name_H-M   'P 1'
#
loop_
_entity.id
_entity.type
_entity.pdbx_description
1 polymer ?
#
loop_
_entity_poly.entity_id
_entity_poly.type
_entity_poly.pdbx_seq_one_letter_code
_entity_poly.pdbx_strand_id
1 'polypeptide(L)'
;GLGDVYKRQTHDGHIVTSMGIPLLKPLYRTMQEIIDAGIQAKWKFTADPRPIDYENVKCNLLDKIIFSKVMYGKQKDYEEQLNKVGLRDKDAFSCACYHKEMGNIPKKGDILSWAESSAVVYANSVLGARCNRNSGMIDLFGCILGKVPEFGLLLDENRKANWVIEVKTTSVPEAQILGSAIGITVGDGVPYIKGLDKWIGTTLDDKTCSYLKDMGAASASNGAVGLYHVENLTPEAVEPVSYTHLTLPTKRI
;
A
#
# COMPACT_ATOMS: atom_id res chain seq x y z
N GLY A 1 17.65 26.69 -5.67
CA GLY A 1 17.52 25.47 -6.41
C GLY A 1 16.52 24.56 -5.77
N LEU A 2 15.80 23.83 -6.59
CA LEU A 2 14.91 22.75 -6.20
C LEU A 2 15.72 21.46 -5.87
N GLY A 3 16.91 21.59 -5.30
CA GLY A 3 17.71 20.46 -4.84
C GLY A 3 17.17 19.96 -3.52
N ASP A 4 16.97 18.69 -3.38
CA ASP A 4 16.72 17.94 -2.14
C ASP A 4 15.28 17.72 -1.69
N VAL A 5 14.30 17.79 -2.60
CA VAL A 5 12.91 17.41 -2.33
C VAL A 5 12.68 15.89 -2.53
N TYR A 6 13.74 15.07 -2.57
CA TYR A 6 13.62 13.62 -2.85
C TYR A 6 14.42 12.78 -1.87
N LYS A 7 13.81 11.71 -1.40
CA LYS A 7 14.52 10.61 -0.74
C LYS A 7 14.90 9.53 -1.76
N ARG A 8 16.03 8.85 -1.51
CA ARG A 8 16.40 7.67 -2.30
C ARG A 8 15.49 6.52 -1.90
N GLN A 9 14.90 5.87 -2.88
CA GLN A 9 14.25 4.59 -2.68
C GLN A 9 15.28 3.55 -2.24
N THR A 10 14.93 2.67 -1.30
CA THR A 10 15.86 1.68 -0.72
C THR A 10 15.38 0.25 -0.85
N HIS A 11 14.23 0.03 -1.46
CA HIS A 11 13.62 -1.29 -1.63
C HIS A 11 12.80 -1.34 -2.92
N ASP A 12 12.49 -2.54 -3.41
CA ASP A 12 11.67 -2.77 -4.60
C ASP A 12 10.31 -2.09 -4.49
N GLY A 13 9.78 -1.67 -5.63
CA GLY A 13 8.51 -0.98 -5.72
C GLY A 13 7.29 -1.88 -5.75
N HIS A 14 6.13 -1.25 -5.70
CA HIS A 14 4.85 -1.90 -5.95
C HIS A 14 3.90 -0.92 -6.63
N ILE A 15 3.39 -1.28 -7.80
CA ILE A 15 2.57 -0.37 -8.60
C ILE A 15 1.14 -0.88 -8.75
N VAL A 16 0.20 0.05 -8.80
CA VAL A 16 -1.19 -0.24 -9.17
C VAL A 16 -1.27 -0.41 -10.68
N THR A 17 -1.87 -1.50 -11.08
CA THR A 17 -2.13 -1.79 -12.48
C THR A 17 -3.59 -1.52 -12.83
N SER A 18 -3.89 -0.35 -13.31
CA SER A 18 -5.18 -0.11 -13.96
C SER A 18 -5.19 -0.70 -15.36
N MET A 19 -4.67 -1.91 -15.47
CA MET A 19 -4.35 -2.54 -16.74
C MET A 19 -5.56 -2.88 -17.56
N GLY A 20 -5.40 -2.73 -18.84
CA GLY A 20 -6.31 -3.26 -19.83
C GLY A 20 -7.52 -2.39 -20.10
N ILE A 21 -7.76 -1.34 -19.36
CA ILE A 21 -8.90 -0.44 -19.59
C ILE A 21 -8.62 0.41 -20.84
N PRO A 22 -9.41 0.29 -21.93
CA PRO A 22 -9.18 1.02 -23.18
C PRO A 22 -9.15 2.54 -23.01
N LEU A 23 -9.78 3.06 -21.97
CA LEU A 23 -9.80 4.47 -21.62
C LEU A 23 -8.42 5.02 -21.22
N LEU A 24 -7.48 4.16 -20.90
CA LEU A 24 -6.13 4.53 -20.47
C LEU A 24 -5.10 4.48 -21.60
N LYS A 25 -5.51 4.77 -22.83
CA LYS A 25 -4.58 4.90 -23.97
C LYS A 25 -3.34 5.75 -23.67
N PRO A 26 -3.44 6.89 -22.95
CA PRO A 26 -2.25 7.66 -22.59
C PRO A 26 -1.23 6.86 -21.79
N LEU A 27 -1.67 5.97 -20.88
CA LEU A 27 -0.78 5.13 -20.10
C LEU A 27 0.06 4.19 -20.96
N TYR A 28 -0.57 3.45 -21.87
CA TYR A 28 0.14 2.53 -22.77
C TYR A 28 1.13 3.26 -23.68
N ARG A 29 0.75 4.46 -24.13
CA ARG A 29 1.63 5.29 -24.95
C ARG A 29 2.83 5.78 -24.17
N THR A 30 2.64 6.27 -22.95
CA THR A 30 3.74 6.68 -22.08
C THR A 30 4.66 5.49 -21.74
N MET A 31 4.10 4.32 -21.48
CA MET A 31 4.90 3.11 -21.26
C MET A 31 5.73 2.74 -22.49
N GLN A 32 5.15 2.87 -23.69
CA GLN A 32 5.88 2.61 -24.92
C GLN A 32 6.99 3.64 -25.16
N GLU A 33 6.73 4.92 -24.92
CA GLU A 33 7.74 5.99 -25.00
C GLU A 33 8.92 5.74 -24.06
N ILE A 34 8.66 5.26 -22.83
CA ILE A 34 9.69 4.86 -21.86
C ILE A 34 10.54 3.70 -22.42
N ILE A 35 9.89 2.69 -22.99
CA ILE A 35 10.56 1.52 -23.57
C ILE A 35 11.40 1.91 -24.79
N ASP A 36 10.84 2.72 -25.69
CA ASP A 36 11.52 3.18 -26.92
C ASP A 36 12.73 4.05 -26.60
N ALA A 37 12.69 4.78 -25.48
CA ALA A 37 13.83 5.53 -24.95
C ALA A 37 14.89 4.64 -24.25
N GLY A 38 14.69 3.33 -24.18
CA GLY A 38 15.61 2.39 -23.52
C GLY A 38 15.65 2.54 -22.00
N ILE A 39 14.62 3.15 -21.40
CA ILE A 39 14.57 3.40 -19.96
C ILE A 39 14.09 2.14 -19.25
N GLN A 40 14.85 1.76 -18.20
CA GLN A 40 14.49 0.68 -17.28
C GLN A 40 14.44 1.20 -15.85
N ALA A 41 13.62 0.56 -15.02
CA ALA A 41 13.51 0.89 -13.62
C ALA A 41 14.84 0.56 -12.88
N LYS A 42 15.27 1.47 -12.02
CA LYS A 42 16.43 1.26 -11.12
C LYS A 42 16.10 0.27 -10.01
N TRP A 43 14.85 0.25 -9.58
CA TRP A 43 14.30 -0.72 -8.64
C TRP A 43 13.25 -1.55 -9.35
N LYS A 44 13.34 -2.86 -9.21
CA LYS A 44 12.27 -3.75 -9.67
C LYS A 44 10.98 -3.45 -8.91
N PHE A 45 9.87 -3.95 -9.42
CA PHE A 45 8.59 -3.77 -8.76
C PHE A 45 7.69 -4.99 -8.95
N THR A 46 6.82 -5.18 -7.98
CA THR A 46 5.62 -6.02 -8.08
C THR A 46 4.44 -5.16 -8.53
N ALA A 47 3.35 -5.77 -8.91
CA ALA A 47 2.17 -5.08 -9.38
C ALA A 47 0.90 -5.66 -8.75
N ASP A 48 -0.17 -4.88 -8.73
CA ASP A 48 -1.50 -5.33 -8.33
C ASP A 48 -1.97 -6.55 -9.13
N PRO A 49 -2.94 -7.32 -8.62
CA PRO A 49 -3.48 -8.48 -9.31
C PRO A 49 -3.91 -8.15 -10.74
N ARG A 50 -3.74 -9.12 -11.62
CA ARG A 50 -4.32 -9.05 -12.95
C ARG A 50 -5.84 -8.88 -12.87
N PRO A 51 -6.44 -7.96 -13.62
CA PRO A 51 -7.89 -7.80 -13.65
C PRO A 51 -8.61 -9.05 -14.14
N ILE A 52 -7.98 -9.81 -15.03
CA ILE A 52 -8.51 -11.07 -15.56
C ILE A 52 -7.45 -12.16 -15.42
N ASP A 53 -7.83 -13.24 -14.77
CA ASP A 53 -7.09 -14.50 -14.80
C ASP A 53 -7.61 -15.37 -15.96
N TYR A 54 -6.87 -15.37 -17.05
CA TYR A 54 -7.23 -16.14 -18.28
C TYR A 54 -7.04 -17.64 -18.13
N GLU A 55 -6.27 -18.09 -17.13
CA GLU A 55 -5.87 -19.48 -16.99
C GLU A 55 -6.81 -20.23 -16.05
N ASN A 56 -7.19 -19.61 -14.93
CA ASN A 56 -7.91 -20.31 -13.86
C ASN A 56 -9.41 -19.95 -13.81
N VAL A 57 -9.83 -18.82 -14.36
CA VAL A 57 -11.23 -18.40 -14.34
C VAL A 57 -11.94 -18.76 -15.64
N LYS A 58 -12.91 -19.67 -15.54
CA LYS A 58 -13.79 -20.03 -16.69
C LYS A 58 -14.88 -18.97 -16.84
N CYS A 59 -14.89 -18.29 -17.96
CA CYS A 59 -15.93 -17.33 -18.32
C CYS A 59 -16.85 -17.90 -19.39
N ASN A 60 -18.13 -17.54 -19.39
CA ASN A 60 -19.01 -17.80 -20.52
C ASN A 60 -18.61 -16.95 -21.74
N LEU A 61 -19.18 -17.25 -22.91
CA LEU A 61 -18.79 -16.59 -24.16
C LEU A 61 -19.03 -15.07 -24.12
N LEU A 62 -20.13 -14.63 -23.53
CA LEU A 62 -20.50 -13.21 -23.44
C LEU A 62 -19.54 -12.47 -22.52
N ASP A 63 -19.27 -13.01 -21.33
CA ASP A 63 -18.30 -12.45 -20.39
C ASP A 63 -16.91 -12.38 -20.99
N LYS A 64 -16.51 -13.42 -21.74
CA LYS A 64 -15.21 -13.44 -22.43
C LYS A 64 -15.10 -12.32 -23.48
N ILE A 65 -16.17 -12.02 -24.20
CA ILE A 65 -16.17 -10.91 -25.17
C ILE A 65 -16.11 -9.57 -24.44
N ILE A 66 -16.97 -9.34 -23.44
CA ILE A 66 -17.07 -8.07 -22.74
C ILE A 66 -15.79 -7.80 -21.95
N PHE A 67 -15.39 -8.72 -21.07
CA PHE A 67 -14.25 -8.48 -20.18
C PHE A 67 -12.91 -8.66 -20.87
N SER A 68 -12.71 -9.72 -21.65
CA SER A 68 -11.40 -10.02 -22.23
C SER A 68 -11.09 -9.21 -23.49
N LYS A 69 -12.09 -8.80 -24.29
CA LYS A 69 -11.84 -8.03 -25.52
C LYS A 69 -12.09 -6.54 -25.34
N VAL A 70 -13.25 -6.18 -24.78
CA VAL A 70 -13.68 -4.78 -24.72
C VAL A 70 -13.03 -4.05 -23.53
N MET A 71 -13.11 -4.63 -22.31
CA MET A 71 -12.63 -3.95 -21.10
C MET A 71 -11.13 -4.13 -20.88
N TYR A 72 -10.60 -5.33 -21.06
CA TYR A 72 -9.21 -5.66 -20.70
C TYR A 72 -8.39 -6.21 -21.87
N GLY A 73 -8.76 -5.85 -23.10
CA GLY A 73 -8.11 -6.33 -24.31
C GLY A 73 -6.63 -5.97 -24.44
N LYS A 74 -6.16 -4.99 -23.67
CA LYS A 74 -4.76 -4.55 -23.62
C LYS A 74 -3.95 -5.11 -22.46
N GLN A 75 -4.53 -5.98 -21.62
CA GLN A 75 -3.85 -6.49 -20.44
C GLN A 75 -2.51 -7.16 -20.79
N LYS A 76 -2.49 -8.05 -21.77
CA LYS A 76 -1.25 -8.75 -22.17
C LYS A 76 -0.18 -7.79 -22.70
N ASP A 77 -0.57 -6.86 -23.55
CA ASP A 77 0.36 -5.86 -24.10
C ASP A 77 0.99 -5.04 -22.96
N TYR A 78 0.19 -4.67 -21.95
CA TYR A 78 0.67 -3.90 -20.81
C TYR A 78 1.54 -4.73 -19.87
N GLU A 79 1.22 -5.99 -19.65
CA GLU A 79 2.09 -6.91 -18.89
C GLU A 79 3.48 -7.04 -19.55
N GLU A 80 3.53 -7.11 -20.87
CA GLU A 80 4.79 -7.12 -21.62
C GLU A 80 5.55 -5.80 -21.46
N GLN A 81 4.85 -4.66 -21.48
CA GLN A 81 5.47 -3.36 -21.24
C GLN A 81 6.05 -3.29 -19.81
N LEU A 82 5.30 -3.75 -18.80
CA LEU A 82 5.80 -3.80 -17.41
C LEU A 82 7.04 -4.68 -17.26
N ASN A 83 7.06 -5.84 -17.91
CA ASN A 83 8.22 -6.73 -17.93
C ASN A 83 9.46 -6.03 -18.53
N LYS A 84 9.29 -5.31 -19.62
CA LYS A 84 10.37 -4.56 -20.29
C LYS A 84 10.91 -3.42 -19.42
N VAL A 85 10.05 -2.77 -18.61
CA VAL A 85 10.44 -1.64 -17.77
C VAL A 85 11.08 -2.10 -16.47
N GLY A 86 10.63 -3.21 -15.85
CA GLY A 86 11.24 -3.67 -14.62
C GLY A 86 10.35 -4.46 -13.68
N LEU A 87 9.23 -5.04 -14.15
CA LEU A 87 8.48 -6.01 -13.36
C LEU A 87 9.41 -7.12 -12.88
N ARG A 88 9.30 -7.51 -11.62
CA ARG A 88 10.21 -8.40 -10.94
C ARG A 88 10.31 -9.78 -11.60
N ASP A 89 9.17 -10.34 -11.93
CA ASP A 89 9.00 -11.53 -12.77
C ASP A 89 7.59 -11.53 -13.40
N LYS A 90 7.37 -12.46 -14.32
CA LYS A 90 6.10 -12.53 -15.09
C LYS A 90 4.85 -12.78 -14.22
N ASP A 91 5.02 -13.26 -13.00
CA ASP A 91 3.94 -13.61 -12.07
C ASP A 91 3.94 -12.72 -10.81
N ALA A 92 4.69 -11.63 -10.82
CA ALA A 92 4.80 -10.69 -9.70
C ALA A 92 3.57 -9.79 -9.54
N PHE A 93 2.38 -10.40 -9.50
CA PHE A 93 1.07 -9.73 -9.39
C PHE A 93 0.36 -10.12 -8.09
N SER A 94 0.18 -9.16 -7.18
CA SER A 94 -0.52 -9.35 -5.91
C SER A 94 -0.80 -8.01 -5.24
N CYS A 95 -1.97 -7.80 -4.64
CA CYS A 95 -2.19 -6.63 -3.76
C CYS A 95 -1.42 -6.76 -2.43
N ALA A 96 -1.03 -7.97 -2.04
CA ALA A 96 -0.27 -8.23 -0.82
C ALA A 96 1.20 -8.55 -1.14
N CYS A 97 1.90 -7.59 -1.76
CA CYS A 97 3.28 -7.74 -2.22
C CYS A 97 4.27 -8.07 -1.09
N TYR A 98 3.92 -7.81 0.15
CA TYR A 98 4.67 -8.11 1.37
C TYR A 98 4.54 -9.57 1.85
N HIS A 99 3.82 -10.43 1.17
CA HIS A 99 3.83 -11.88 1.45
C HIS A 99 5.17 -12.52 1.06
N LYS A 100 5.57 -13.55 1.80
CA LYS A 100 6.86 -14.24 1.60
C LYS A 100 7.02 -14.77 0.18
N GLU A 101 5.94 -15.27 -0.41
CA GLU A 101 5.89 -15.81 -1.76
C GLU A 101 6.21 -14.75 -2.83
N MET A 102 5.83 -13.50 -2.57
CA MET A 102 6.11 -12.38 -3.47
C MET A 102 7.54 -11.85 -3.32
N GLY A 103 8.18 -12.10 -2.16
CA GLY A 103 9.55 -11.73 -1.89
C GLY A 103 9.83 -10.22 -1.88
N ASN A 104 8.79 -9.39 -1.74
CA ASN A 104 8.90 -7.93 -1.69
C ASN A 104 8.60 -7.41 -0.28
N ILE A 105 9.38 -7.88 0.71
CA ILE A 105 9.21 -7.51 2.12
C ILE A 105 10.26 -6.48 2.51
N PRO A 106 9.88 -5.23 2.80
CA PRO A 106 10.81 -4.20 3.23
C PRO A 106 11.23 -4.39 4.68
N LYS A 107 12.33 -3.76 5.05
CA LYS A 107 12.79 -3.62 6.43
C LYS A 107 12.26 -2.33 7.05
N LYS A 108 12.23 -2.27 8.40
CA LYS A 108 11.93 -1.03 9.13
C LYS A 108 12.85 0.11 8.62
N GLY A 109 12.24 1.23 8.28
CA GLY A 109 12.94 2.43 7.79
C GLY A 109 13.21 2.45 6.28
N ASP A 110 12.93 1.37 5.54
CA ASP A 110 13.05 1.39 4.07
C ASP A 110 12.11 2.43 3.46
N ILE A 111 12.62 3.10 2.42
CA ILE A 111 11.88 4.09 1.64
C ILE A 111 11.29 3.41 0.42
N LEU A 112 9.98 3.43 0.32
CA LEU A 112 9.21 2.68 -0.68
C LEU A 112 8.55 3.59 -1.71
N SER A 113 8.37 3.04 -2.90
CA SER A 113 7.53 3.55 -3.98
C SER A 113 6.41 2.54 -4.21
N TRP A 114 5.40 2.57 -3.34
CA TRP A 114 4.27 1.64 -3.36
C TRP A 114 2.95 2.39 -3.53
N ALA A 115 2.11 1.93 -4.43
CA ALA A 115 0.89 2.61 -4.83
C ALA A 115 -0.40 1.99 -4.27
N GLU A 116 -0.40 0.72 -3.88
CA GLU A 116 -1.58 0.04 -3.35
C GLU A 116 -1.85 0.46 -1.91
N SER A 117 -3.07 0.94 -1.61
CA SER A 117 -3.39 1.56 -0.32
C SER A 117 -3.31 0.59 0.86
N SER A 118 -3.75 -0.65 0.69
CA SER A 118 -3.67 -1.68 1.73
C SER A 118 -2.23 -2.11 2.00
N ALA A 119 -1.40 -2.17 0.95
CA ALA A 119 0.03 -2.48 1.09
C ALA A 119 0.79 -1.32 1.76
N VAL A 120 0.45 -0.07 1.41
CA VAL A 120 1.07 1.12 2.03
C VAL A 120 0.79 1.18 3.52
N VAL A 121 -0.46 1.01 3.94
CA VAL A 121 -0.82 1.08 5.36
C VAL A 121 -0.18 -0.07 6.16
N TYR A 122 -0.07 -1.25 5.58
CA TYR A 122 0.60 -2.39 6.20
C TYR A 122 2.12 -2.15 6.32
N ALA A 123 2.76 -1.68 5.24
CA ALA A 123 4.20 -1.38 5.25
C ALA A 123 4.55 -0.32 6.28
N ASN A 124 3.77 0.77 6.35
CA ASN A 124 3.99 1.84 7.32
C ASN A 124 3.74 1.38 8.77
N SER A 125 2.64 0.67 9.01
CA SER A 125 2.17 0.39 10.38
C SER A 125 2.77 -0.88 10.98
N VAL A 126 2.86 -1.97 10.19
CA VAL A 126 3.29 -3.29 10.68
C VAL A 126 4.77 -3.53 10.44
N LEU A 127 5.27 -3.14 9.27
CA LEU A 127 6.68 -3.36 8.92
C LEU A 127 7.57 -2.18 9.33
N GLY A 128 7.00 -1.01 9.64
CA GLY A 128 7.75 0.19 9.99
C GLY A 128 8.56 0.79 8.84
N ALA A 129 8.20 0.47 7.61
CA ALA A 129 8.74 1.10 6.42
C ALA A 129 8.10 2.48 6.19
N ARG A 130 8.55 3.21 5.19
CA ARG A 130 8.12 4.58 4.90
C ARG A 130 7.62 4.70 3.49
N CYS A 131 6.33 4.97 3.34
CA CYS A 131 5.66 5.09 2.06
C CYS A 131 4.53 6.10 2.11
N ASN A 132 4.40 6.90 1.06
CA ASN A 132 3.22 7.71 0.84
C ASN A 132 2.17 6.95 0.02
N ARG A 133 0.93 7.42 0.07
CA ARG A 133 -0.16 6.98 -0.80
C ARG A 133 -0.14 7.81 -2.08
N ASN A 134 0.73 7.45 -3.01
CA ASN A 134 0.84 8.13 -4.30
C ASN A 134 -0.08 7.43 -5.35
N SER A 135 -0.06 7.92 -6.58
CA SER A 135 -0.70 7.23 -7.70
C SER A 135 0.23 6.19 -8.32
N GLY A 136 -0.35 5.19 -9.00
CA GLY A 136 0.42 4.12 -9.64
C GLY A 136 1.52 4.62 -10.58
N MET A 137 1.28 5.71 -11.31
CA MET A 137 2.30 6.30 -12.19
C MET A 137 3.41 7.00 -11.44
N ILE A 138 3.11 7.67 -10.33
CA ILE A 138 4.13 8.33 -9.49
C ILE A 138 5.08 7.29 -8.92
N ASP A 139 4.54 6.16 -8.44
CA ASP A 139 5.36 5.10 -7.88
C ASP A 139 6.14 4.32 -8.93
N LEU A 140 5.61 4.17 -10.15
CA LEU A 140 6.38 3.67 -11.28
C LEU A 140 7.56 4.60 -11.62
N PHE A 141 7.33 5.91 -11.68
CA PHE A 141 8.41 6.88 -11.89
C PHE A 141 9.41 6.88 -10.74
N GLY A 142 8.95 6.67 -9.50
CA GLY A 142 9.81 6.45 -8.34
C GLY A 142 10.76 5.28 -8.56
N CYS A 143 10.25 4.13 -9.02
CA CYS A 143 11.04 2.95 -9.34
C CYS A 143 12.03 3.20 -10.48
N ILE A 144 11.61 3.91 -11.53
CA ILE A 144 12.49 4.28 -12.67
C ILE A 144 13.62 5.19 -12.21
N LEU A 145 13.32 6.22 -11.43
CA LEU A 145 14.29 7.21 -10.97
C LEU A 145 15.09 6.74 -9.75
N GLY A 146 14.61 5.76 -9.00
CA GLY A 146 15.15 5.36 -7.70
C GLY A 146 15.01 6.44 -6.63
N LYS A 147 14.01 7.30 -6.76
CA LYS A 147 13.77 8.46 -5.88
C LYS A 147 12.27 8.68 -5.69
N VAL A 148 11.89 9.06 -4.50
CA VAL A 148 10.51 9.44 -4.15
C VAL A 148 10.48 10.86 -3.60
N PRO A 149 9.41 11.64 -3.84
CA PRO A 149 9.27 12.99 -3.29
C PRO A 149 9.30 12.95 -1.75
N GLU A 150 10.06 13.82 -1.12
CA GLU A 150 10.22 13.88 0.34
C GLU A 150 9.11 14.69 0.98
N PHE A 151 8.00 14.05 1.32
CA PHE A 151 6.87 14.66 2.02
C PHE A 151 6.03 13.59 2.74
N GLY A 152 4.97 14.02 3.44
CA GLY A 152 3.96 13.15 4.02
C GLY A 152 4.57 12.12 4.99
N LEU A 153 4.20 10.85 4.85
CA LEU A 153 4.60 9.77 5.76
C LEU A 153 6.08 9.36 5.62
N LEU A 154 6.86 10.00 4.75
CA LEU A 154 8.31 9.86 4.71
C LEU A 154 9.01 10.70 5.78
N LEU A 155 8.32 11.68 6.37
CA LEU A 155 8.84 12.61 7.38
C LEU A 155 8.38 12.18 8.78
N ASP A 156 9.28 12.25 9.77
CA ASP A 156 9.02 11.81 11.14
C ASP A 156 7.87 12.58 11.80
N GLU A 157 7.77 13.88 11.53
CA GLU A 157 6.72 14.75 12.08
C GLU A 157 5.32 14.33 11.66
N ASN A 158 5.15 13.81 10.44
CA ASN A 158 3.87 13.40 9.88
C ASN A 158 3.47 11.96 10.25
N ARG A 159 4.37 11.24 10.92
CA ARG A 159 4.09 9.88 11.42
C ARG A 159 3.59 9.87 12.87
N LYS A 160 3.61 11.01 13.52
CA LYS A 160 3.09 11.15 14.88
C LYS A 160 1.57 11.01 14.86
N ALA A 161 1.05 10.25 15.84
CA ALA A 161 -0.39 10.12 15.98
C ALA A 161 -1.03 11.49 16.26
N ASN A 162 -2.14 11.76 15.59
CA ASN A 162 -2.98 12.93 15.80
C ASN A 162 -4.41 12.57 16.23
N TRP A 163 -4.67 11.29 16.47
CA TRP A 163 -5.90 10.73 17.01
C TRP A 163 -5.60 9.66 18.05
N VAL A 164 -6.45 9.53 19.07
CA VAL A 164 -6.49 8.39 19.99
C VAL A 164 -7.80 7.66 19.82
N ILE A 165 -7.72 6.36 19.52
CA ILE A 165 -8.87 5.46 19.42
C ILE A 165 -8.82 4.50 20.61
N GLU A 166 -9.78 4.63 21.54
CA GLU A 166 -9.93 3.68 22.64
C GLU A 166 -10.90 2.56 22.23
N VAL A 167 -10.38 1.35 22.10
CA VAL A 167 -11.18 0.13 21.81
C VAL A 167 -11.77 -0.38 23.13
N LYS A 168 -13.08 -0.25 23.30
CA LYS A 168 -13.84 -0.71 24.48
C LYS A 168 -14.92 -1.69 24.06
N THR A 169 -14.52 -2.92 23.87
CA THR A 169 -15.41 -4.01 23.45
C THR A 169 -15.43 -5.11 24.51
N THR A 170 -16.42 -5.97 24.45
CA THR A 170 -16.57 -7.15 25.35
C THR A 170 -16.07 -8.45 24.71
N SER A 171 -15.66 -8.39 23.44
CA SER A 171 -15.08 -9.49 22.68
C SER A 171 -14.10 -8.93 21.67
N VAL A 172 -13.33 -9.80 21.01
CA VAL A 172 -12.44 -9.41 19.89
C VAL A 172 -13.28 -8.73 18.81
N PRO A 173 -13.02 -7.46 18.48
CA PRO A 173 -13.75 -6.81 17.39
C PRO A 173 -13.36 -7.43 16.04
N GLU A 174 -14.30 -7.50 15.11
CA GLU A 174 -14.01 -7.89 13.73
C GLU A 174 -13.08 -6.87 13.08
N ALA A 175 -11.97 -7.33 12.49
CA ALA A 175 -10.90 -6.48 11.99
C ALA A 175 -11.39 -5.44 10.96
N GLN A 176 -12.20 -5.87 9.99
CA GLN A 176 -12.71 -5.00 8.94
C GLN A 176 -13.76 -4.00 9.47
N ILE A 177 -14.57 -4.39 10.45
CA ILE A 177 -15.55 -3.49 11.07
C ILE A 177 -14.83 -2.41 11.88
N LEU A 178 -13.85 -2.82 12.70
CA LEU A 178 -13.02 -1.88 13.46
C LEU A 178 -12.26 -0.94 12.53
N GLY A 179 -11.62 -1.47 11.49
CA GLY A 179 -10.89 -0.68 10.50
C GLY A 179 -11.79 0.32 9.78
N SER A 180 -13.00 -0.08 9.38
CA SER A 180 -13.98 0.82 8.76
C SER A 180 -14.40 1.95 9.70
N ALA A 181 -14.70 1.64 10.97
CA ALA A 181 -15.06 2.63 11.98
C ALA A 181 -13.91 3.63 12.23
N ILE A 182 -12.65 3.13 12.28
CA ILE A 182 -11.46 3.98 12.38
C ILE A 182 -11.36 4.89 11.15
N GLY A 183 -11.38 4.34 9.94
CA GLY A 183 -11.24 5.11 8.71
C GLY A 183 -12.27 6.23 8.58
N ILE A 184 -13.55 5.92 8.82
CA ILE A 184 -14.64 6.91 8.80
C ILE A 184 -14.43 8.02 9.86
N THR A 185 -13.87 7.65 11.02
CA THR A 185 -13.68 8.58 12.13
C THR A 185 -12.51 9.53 11.91
N VAL A 186 -11.35 9.00 11.47
CA VAL A 186 -10.10 9.76 11.45
C VAL A 186 -9.79 10.37 10.08
N GLY A 187 -10.45 9.90 9.02
CA GLY A 187 -10.17 10.37 7.67
C GLY A 187 -8.75 10.01 7.22
N ASP A 188 -7.91 11.00 7.01
CA ASP A 188 -6.50 10.88 6.63
C ASP A 188 -5.52 10.96 7.82
N GLY A 189 -6.05 11.03 9.05
CA GLY A 189 -5.27 11.10 10.26
C GLY A 189 -4.45 9.84 10.57
N VAL A 190 -3.55 9.96 11.53
CA VAL A 190 -2.74 8.86 12.07
C VAL A 190 -3.29 8.48 13.45
N PRO A 191 -4.06 7.38 13.56
CA PRO A 191 -4.62 6.95 14.84
C PRO A 191 -3.62 6.17 15.68
N TYR A 192 -3.64 6.43 17.00
CA TYR A 192 -3.05 5.60 18.03
C TYR A 192 -4.16 4.77 18.69
N ILE A 193 -4.11 3.45 18.52
CA ILE A 193 -5.17 2.52 18.91
C ILE A 193 -4.81 1.90 20.26
N LYS A 194 -5.59 2.22 21.30
CA LYS A 194 -5.43 1.72 22.67
C LYS A 194 -6.36 0.58 22.99
N GLY A 195 -5.86 -0.41 23.71
CA GLY A 195 -6.64 -1.52 24.25
C GLY A 195 -6.95 -2.63 23.26
N LEU A 196 -6.52 -2.52 22.00
CA LEU A 196 -6.64 -3.58 21.02
C LEU A 196 -5.64 -4.72 21.28
N ASP A 197 -4.45 -4.39 21.80
CA ASP A 197 -3.40 -5.32 22.20
C ASP A 197 -3.89 -6.40 23.19
N LYS A 198 -4.87 -6.06 24.04
CA LYS A 198 -5.51 -6.99 24.98
C LYS A 198 -6.24 -8.15 24.30
N TRP A 199 -6.68 -7.93 23.06
CA TRP A 199 -7.47 -8.88 22.29
C TRP A 199 -6.63 -9.68 21.29
N ILE A 200 -5.67 -9.02 20.64
CA ILE A 200 -4.89 -9.64 19.56
C ILE A 200 -3.45 -9.97 19.99
N GLY A 201 -3.03 -9.57 21.20
CA GLY A 201 -1.69 -9.80 21.72
C GLY A 201 -0.71 -8.66 21.42
N THR A 202 0.52 -8.86 21.90
CA THR A 202 1.63 -7.88 21.79
C THR A 202 2.77 -8.40 20.90
N THR A 203 2.52 -9.43 20.12
CA THR A 203 3.51 -10.05 19.23
C THR A 203 2.99 -10.03 17.80
N LEU A 204 3.82 -9.63 16.84
CA LEU A 204 3.51 -9.66 15.41
C LEU A 204 3.71 -11.08 14.85
N ASP A 205 2.87 -12.02 15.28
CA ASP A 205 2.76 -13.35 14.69
C ASP A 205 1.83 -13.33 13.44
N ASP A 206 1.74 -14.45 12.73
CA ASP A 206 0.97 -14.56 11.50
C ASP A 206 -0.53 -14.21 11.71
N LYS A 207 -1.11 -14.60 12.85
CA LYS A 207 -2.51 -14.33 13.19
C LYS A 207 -2.72 -12.83 13.44
N THR A 208 -1.87 -12.22 14.23
CA THR A 208 -1.91 -10.79 14.56
C THR A 208 -1.64 -9.95 13.31
N CYS A 209 -0.65 -10.33 12.50
CA CYS A 209 -0.38 -9.68 11.23
C CYS A 209 -1.56 -9.75 10.26
N SER A 210 -2.26 -10.90 10.19
CA SER A 210 -3.48 -11.04 9.38
C SER A 210 -4.59 -10.12 9.86
N TYR A 211 -4.82 -10.04 11.17
CA TYR A 211 -5.81 -9.13 11.75
C TYR A 211 -5.48 -7.66 11.40
N LEU A 212 -4.23 -7.25 11.63
CA LEU A 212 -3.77 -5.88 11.36
C LEU A 212 -3.84 -5.53 9.86
N LYS A 213 -3.57 -6.49 8.98
CA LYS A 213 -3.73 -6.34 7.53
C LYS A 213 -5.17 -6.00 7.17
N ASP A 214 -6.12 -6.78 7.67
CA ASP A 214 -7.55 -6.62 7.34
C ASP A 214 -8.12 -5.33 7.94
N MET A 215 -7.76 -5.01 9.18
CA MET A 215 -8.11 -3.74 9.82
C MET A 215 -7.52 -2.54 9.05
N GLY A 216 -6.25 -2.62 8.68
CA GLY A 216 -5.56 -1.57 7.92
C GLY A 216 -6.17 -1.34 6.54
N ALA A 217 -6.44 -2.41 5.79
CA ALA A 217 -7.08 -2.33 4.49
C ALA A 217 -8.47 -1.67 4.56
N ALA A 218 -9.28 -2.03 5.56
CA ALA A 218 -10.59 -1.42 5.78
C ALA A 218 -10.49 0.06 6.18
N SER A 219 -9.51 0.44 7.02
CA SER A 219 -9.30 1.83 7.41
C SER A 219 -8.81 2.70 6.25
N ALA A 220 -7.99 2.16 5.37
CA ALA A 220 -7.52 2.84 4.17
C ALA A 220 -8.64 3.01 3.12
N SER A 221 -9.57 2.05 3.03
CA SER A 221 -10.67 2.06 2.07
C SER A 221 -11.83 2.96 2.50
N ASN A 222 -12.14 3.01 3.79
CA ASN A 222 -13.27 3.81 4.33
C ASN A 222 -12.85 5.20 4.82
N GLY A 223 -11.57 5.47 4.86
CA GLY A 223 -10.93 6.74 5.12
C GLY A 223 -9.78 6.93 4.16
N ALA A 224 -8.74 7.61 4.63
CA ALA A 224 -7.49 7.75 3.89
C ALA A 224 -6.29 7.39 4.78
N VAL A 225 -6.49 6.51 5.76
CA VAL A 225 -5.46 6.10 6.71
C VAL A 225 -4.29 5.45 5.98
N GLY A 226 -3.12 6.06 6.08
CA GLY A 226 -1.87 5.53 5.49
C GLY A 226 -0.91 4.95 6.53
N LEU A 227 -1.16 5.23 7.81
CA LEU A 227 -0.39 4.76 8.96
C LEU A 227 -1.29 4.74 10.19
N TYR A 228 -1.17 3.69 11.00
CA TYR A 228 -1.74 3.60 12.34
C TYR A 228 -0.71 3.03 13.31
N HIS A 229 -0.90 3.33 14.59
CA HIS A 229 -0.14 2.75 15.68
C HIS A 229 -1.07 1.93 16.59
N VAL A 230 -0.66 0.72 16.96
CA VAL A 230 -1.34 -0.10 17.97
C VAL A 230 -0.46 -0.16 19.19
N GLU A 231 -1.01 0.25 20.33
CA GLU A 231 -0.34 0.25 21.63
C GLU A 231 0.32 -1.11 21.92
N ASN A 232 1.57 -1.10 22.36
CA ASN A 232 2.39 -2.27 22.72
C ASN A 232 2.61 -3.30 21.59
N LEU A 233 2.34 -2.96 20.33
CA LEU A 233 2.37 -3.95 19.24
C LEU A 233 3.12 -3.47 17.99
N THR A 234 2.76 -2.33 17.40
CA THR A 234 3.37 -1.91 16.13
C THR A 234 4.71 -1.20 16.36
N PRO A 235 5.65 -1.29 15.38
CA PRO A 235 7.05 -0.89 15.58
C PRO A 235 7.27 0.54 16.07
N GLU A 236 6.43 1.49 15.67
CA GLU A 236 6.56 2.90 16.08
C GLU A 236 5.72 3.25 17.30
N ALA A 237 4.78 2.38 17.71
CA ALA A 237 4.00 2.55 18.95
C ALA A 237 4.75 2.08 20.20
N VAL A 238 5.76 1.23 20.04
CA VAL A 238 6.60 0.74 21.14
C VAL A 238 7.62 1.81 21.55
N GLU A 239 8.02 2.66 20.64
CA GLU A 239 8.86 3.81 20.93
C GLU A 239 8.02 4.90 21.61
N PRO A 240 8.38 5.39 22.81
CA PRO A 240 7.57 6.38 23.50
C PRO A 240 7.50 7.66 22.68
N VAL A 241 6.39 7.85 22.00
CA VAL A 241 6.07 9.15 21.43
C VAL A 241 5.74 10.05 22.62
N SER A 242 6.56 11.06 22.86
CA SER A 242 6.28 12.05 23.90
C SER A 242 5.03 12.86 23.50
N TYR A 243 3.88 12.43 23.97
CA TYR A 243 2.62 13.17 23.87
C TYR A 243 2.63 14.35 24.86
N THR A 244 3.67 15.19 24.80
CA THR A 244 3.75 16.38 25.65
C THR A 244 2.81 17.43 25.08
N HIS A 245 1.68 17.61 25.76
CA HIS A 245 0.80 18.77 25.74
C HIS A 245 -0.19 18.98 24.58
N LEU A 246 -0.56 17.95 23.78
CA LEU A 246 -1.70 18.05 22.89
C LEU A 246 -2.84 17.16 23.40
N THR A 247 -4.00 17.76 23.68
CA THR A 247 -5.27 17.02 23.79
C THR A 247 -5.63 16.50 22.40
N LEU A 248 -5.19 15.27 22.10
CA LEU A 248 -5.57 14.62 20.86
C LEU A 248 -7.08 14.30 20.87
N PRO A 249 -7.77 14.46 19.73
CA PRO A 249 -9.13 13.97 19.60
C PRO A 249 -9.19 12.49 19.99
N THR A 250 -10.05 12.17 20.97
CA THR A 250 -10.21 10.79 21.44
C THR A 250 -11.59 10.28 21.08
N LYS A 251 -11.64 9.15 20.39
CA LYS A 251 -12.88 8.44 20.09
C LYS A 251 -12.89 7.08 20.77
N ARG A 252 -14.03 6.75 21.38
CA ARG A 252 -14.31 5.39 21.89
C ARG A 252 -15.13 4.64 20.84
N ILE A 253 -14.69 3.47 20.51
CA ILE A 253 -15.30 2.55 19.54
C ILE A 253 -15.55 1.20 20.20
#